data_24c365f5ee8e2410f9cfe0704ec2c78d
#
_entry.id   24c365f5ee8e2410f9cfe0704ec2c78d
#
_cell.length_a   1.000
_cell.length_b   1.000
_cell.length_c   1.000
_cell.angle_alpha   90.00
_cell.angle_beta   90.00
_cell.angle_gamma   90.00
#
_symmetry.space_group_name_H-M   'P 1'
#
loop_
_entity.id
_entity.type
_entity.pdbx_description
1 polymer ?
#
loop_
_entity_poly.entity_id
_entity_poly.type
_entity_poly.pdbx_seq_one_letter_code
_entity_poly.pdbx_strand_id
1 'polypeptide(L)'
;MINTIKKTAFAVVLFLSFNSFSQSNGFEVIRSLELMDQIYEHLEKYYVDDIQTGALSKTAIDAMLKKLDPYTVYYHESNIEDYQLMTTGQYGGIGALIRTKGDFTYISEPYEGKPAAKSGLKAGDKIIAIDGKSMEKKKSSDVSTALKGPKGTEISIEIERNGTERQTINVERDEIKLLDVPYSGMIDDKIGYIRLRSFTRTASSEVKKSLLQLKEEGMESLVFDLRGNGGGLLIEAIKIVNLFVPKGQVIVTTKGRVLEENRVYKTEYAPIDLNIPVVVLVNEGSASASEIVAGSLQDLDRAVIVGTQSFGKGLVQRTYDLDYGSKMKLTIAKYYTPSGRCVQRLEYYDKLDKDAAEEVPDSLITIFKTKNGRDVIDGRGVEPDSLVNQKDFSRLTVTMLRNNHFFDYA
;
A
#
# COMPACT_ATOMS: atom_id res chain seq x y z
N MET A 1 25.54 41.27 49.09
CA MET A 1 25.24 41.76 47.74
C MET A 1 25.95 41.00 46.63
N ILE A 2 27.23 40.67 46.70
CA ILE A 2 27.98 39.97 45.65
C ILE A 2 27.51 38.51 45.38
N ASN A 3 27.08 37.79 46.42
CA ASN A 3 26.60 36.40 46.27
C ASN A 3 25.20 36.28 45.64
N THR A 4 24.38 37.34 45.73
CA THR A 4 23.05 37.34 45.10
C THR A 4 23.15 37.60 43.61
N ILE A 5 24.06 38.48 43.19
CA ILE A 5 24.33 38.81 41.79
C ILE A 5 24.87 37.57 41.02
N LYS A 6 25.75 36.76 41.64
CA LYS A 6 26.31 35.54 41.04
C LYS A 6 25.24 34.46 40.84
N LYS A 7 24.27 34.32 41.75
CA LYS A 7 23.16 33.36 41.62
C LYS A 7 22.15 33.78 40.55
N THR A 8 21.90 35.10 40.43
CA THR A 8 20.99 35.64 39.39
C THR A 8 21.63 35.54 38.00
N ALA A 9 22.93 35.83 37.86
CA ALA A 9 23.64 35.67 36.60
C ALA A 9 23.72 34.21 36.13
N PHE A 10 23.87 33.22 37.05
CA PHE A 10 23.88 31.80 36.72
C PHE A 10 22.51 31.31 36.32
N ALA A 11 21.41 31.78 36.94
CA ALA A 11 20.05 31.46 36.56
C ALA A 11 19.65 32.02 35.17
N VAL A 12 20.10 33.23 34.84
CA VAL A 12 19.88 33.87 33.52
C VAL A 12 20.63 33.13 32.40
N VAL A 13 21.87 32.67 32.65
CA VAL A 13 22.65 31.87 31.70
C VAL A 13 22.02 30.49 31.48
N LEU A 14 21.44 29.87 32.53
CA LEU A 14 20.70 28.60 32.37
C LEU A 14 19.39 28.76 31.59
N PHE A 15 18.69 29.90 31.75
CA PHE A 15 17.45 30.16 30.98
C PHE A 15 17.72 30.51 29.50
N LEU A 16 18.85 31.08 29.18
CA LEU A 16 19.24 31.36 27.79
C LEU A 16 19.71 30.10 27.04
N SER A 17 20.21 29.07 27.73
CA SER A 17 20.63 27.83 27.11
C SER A 17 19.48 26.88 26.76
N PHE A 18 18.30 27.02 27.35
CA PHE A 18 17.14 26.20 27.04
C PHE A 18 16.35 26.65 25.81
N ASN A 19 16.52 27.88 25.33
CA ASN A 19 15.82 28.40 24.16
C ASN A 19 16.55 28.14 22.83
N SER A 20 17.78 27.59 22.84
CA SER A 20 18.57 27.43 21.62
C SER A 20 18.26 26.17 20.81
N PHE A 21 17.51 25.20 21.34
CA PHE A 21 17.22 23.95 20.65
C PHE A 21 15.94 23.96 19.81
N SER A 22 15.06 24.96 19.97
CA SER A 22 13.80 25.02 19.22
C SER A 22 13.84 25.92 17.98
N GLN A 23 14.85 26.74 17.82
CA GLN A 23 14.95 27.69 16.69
C GLN A 23 15.68 27.11 15.46
N SER A 24 16.43 25.99 15.59
CA SER A 24 17.27 25.47 14.52
C SER A 24 16.49 24.91 13.32
N ASN A 25 15.39 24.18 13.56
CA ASN A 25 14.65 23.53 12.48
C ASN A 25 13.90 24.51 11.57
N GLY A 26 13.31 25.59 12.13
CA GLY A 26 12.62 26.60 11.32
C GLY A 26 13.56 27.39 10.41
N PHE A 27 14.74 27.74 10.92
CA PHE A 27 15.75 28.44 10.13
C PHE A 27 16.29 27.59 8.98
N GLU A 28 16.60 26.30 9.23
CA GLU A 28 17.07 25.38 8.19
C GLU A 28 16.01 25.14 7.11
N VAL A 29 14.73 25.09 7.47
CA VAL A 29 13.64 24.99 6.49
C VAL A 29 13.61 26.22 5.59
N ILE A 30 13.61 27.44 6.17
CA ILE A 30 13.57 28.69 5.40
C ILE A 30 14.79 28.78 4.49
N ARG A 31 15.99 28.55 5.01
CA ARG A 31 17.24 28.53 4.24
C ARG A 31 17.19 27.56 3.07
N SER A 32 16.64 26.36 3.29
CA SER A 32 16.54 25.34 2.25
C SER A 32 15.58 25.76 1.14
N LEU A 33 14.46 26.41 1.48
CA LEU A 33 13.52 26.95 0.51
C LEU A 33 14.14 28.08 -0.31
N GLU A 34 14.86 29.02 0.33
CA GLU A 34 15.56 30.11 -0.35
C GLU A 34 16.63 29.60 -1.33
N LEU A 35 17.38 28.55 -0.92
CA LEU A 35 18.38 27.93 -1.81
C LEU A 35 17.73 27.26 -3.01
N MET A 36 16.61 26.56 -2.81
CA MET A 36 15.88 25.92 -3.91
C MET A 36 15.33 26.96 -4.89
N ASP A 37 14.79 28.07 -4.41
CA ASP A 37 14.31 29.17 -5.24
C ASP A 37 15.43 29.74 -6.10
N GLN A 38 16.60 30.09 -5.51
CA GLN A 38 17.78 30.55 -6.23
C GLN A 38 18.28 29.55 -7.28
N ILE A 39 18.27 28.24 -6.96
CA ILE A 39 18.65 27.19 -7.91
C ILE A 39 17.71 27.20 -9.11
N TYR A 40 16.39 27.25 -8.90
CA TYR A 40 15.43 27.30 -10.02
C TYR A 40 15.58 28.58 -10.86
N GLU A 41 15.79 29.75 -10.23
CA GLU A 41 16.03 31.00 -10.95
C GLU A 41 17.27 30.90 -11.87
N HIS A 42 18.37 30.30 -11.35
CA HIS A 42 19.58 30.14 -12.14
C HIS A 42 19.45 29.12 -13.25
N LEU A 43 18.76 28.01 -12.99
CA LEU A 43 18.49 26.99 -14.00
C LEU A 43 17.63 27.56 -15.15
N GLU A 44 16.54 28.24 -14.82
CA GLU A 44 15.65 28.83 -15.81
C GLU A 44 16.36 29.88 -16.68
N LYS A 45 17.26 30.66 -16.07
CA LYS A 45 17.92 31.78 -16.74
C LYS A 45 19.19 31.42 -17.51
N TYR A 46 19.95 30.44 -17.02
CA TYR A 46 21.32 30.24 -17.50
C TYR A 46 21.64 28.82 -17.99
N TYR A 47 20.73 27.85 -17.79
CA TYR A 47 21.00 26.52 -18.31
C TYR A 47 21.02 26.52 -19.83
N VAL A 48 21.91 25.72 -20.43
CA VAL A 48 22.20 25.75 -21.87
C VAL A 48 21.04 25.28 -22.74
N ASP A 49 20.18 24.39 -22.24
CA ASP A 49 19.04 23.85 -22.95
C ASP A 49 17.74 24.17 -22.20
N ASP A 50 16.60 24.07 -22.91
CA ASP A 50 15.26 24.22 -22.30
C ASP A 50 15.04 23.17 -21.23
N ILE A 51 14.63 23.60 -20.04
CA ILE A 51 14.34 22.71 -18.91
C ILE A 51 12.84 22.51 -18.72
N GLN A 52 12.50 21.30 -18.30
CA GLN A 52 11.16 20.97 -17.85
C GLN A 52 11.08 21.08 -16.33
N THR A 53 10.86 22.29 -15.82
CA THR A 53 10.89 22.63 -14.39
C THR A 53 10.01 21.73 -13.55
N GLY A 54 8.78 21.40 -14.01
CA GLY A 54 7.88 20.49 -13.31
C GLY A 54 8.44 19.06 -13.15
N ALA A 55 9.11 18.54 -14.19
CA ALA A 55 9.73 17.21 -14.13
C ALA A 55 10.92 17.17 -13.18
N LEU A 56 11.73 18.25 -13.16
CA LEU A 56 12.84 18.41 -12.21
C LEU A 56 12.33 18.51 -10.78
N SER A 57 11.29 19.33 -10.54
CA SER A 57 10.66 19.48 -9.22
C SER A 57 10.14 18.13 -8.71
N LYS A 58 9.44 17.38 -9.55
CA LYS A 58 8.95 16.04 -9.19
C LYS A 58 10.10 15.11 -8.82
N THR A 59 11.18 15.11 -9.59
CA THR A 59 12.35 14.27 -9.34
C THR A 59 13.02 14.63 -8.00
N ALA A 60 13.15 15.92 -7.69
CA ALA A 60 13.72 16.39 -6.42
C ALA A 60 12.83 15.97 -5.23
N ILE A 61 11.52 16.17 -5.32
CA ILE A 61 10.55 15.77 -4.29
C ILE A 61 10.60 14.26 -4.07
N ASP A 62 10.55 13.46 -5.13
CA ASP A 62 10.60 12.00 -5.03
C ASP A 62 11.90 11.51 -4.38
N ALA A 63 13.03 12.12 -4.73
CA ALA A 63 14.34 11.81 -4.14
C ALA A 63 14.39 12.14 -2.64
N MET A 64 13.86 13.30 -2.25
CA MET A 64 13.76 13.73 -0.84
C MET A 64 12.88 12.77 -0.03
N LEU A 65 11.67 12.49 -0.49
CA LEU A 65 10.72 11.64 0.25
C LEU A 65 11.21 10.20 0.36
N LYS A 66 11.85 9.68 -0.69
CA LYS A 66 12.45 8.34 -0.69
C LYS A 66 13.50 8.15 0.41
N LYS A 67 14.16 9.22 0.87
CA LYS A 67 15.11 9.15 1.99
C LYS A 67 14.45 8.98 3.35
N LEU A 68 13.14 9.21 3.48
CA LEU A 68 12.41 9.02 4.73
C LEU A 68 11.98 7.56 4.89
N ASP A 69 11.14 7.09 4.00
CA ASP A 69 10.64 5.71 3.94
C ASP A 69 10.04 5.43 2.54
N PRO A 70 9.76 4.17 2.16
CA PRO A 70 9.21 3.85 0.84
C PRO A 70 7.71 4.14 0.69
N TYR A 71 7.02 4.56 1.76
CA TYR A 71 5.56 4.75 1.81
C TYR A 71 5.16 6.21 1.78
N THR A 72 6.08 7.12 2.12
CA THR A 72 5.93 8.56 2.00
C THR A 72 6.18 8.95 0.54
N VAL A 73 5.09 9.32 -0.17
CA VAL A 73 5.12 9.53 -1.61
C VAL A 73 4.33 10.77 -2.03
N TYR A 74 4.78 11.39 -3.10
CA TYR A 74 4.14 12.51 -3.78
C TYR A 74 3.37 12.02 -5.01
N TYR A 75 2.09 12.37 -5.09
CA TYR A 75 1.26 12.16 -6.27
C TYR A 75 1.13 13.48 -7.00
N HIS A 76 1.82 13.58 -8.12
CA HIS A 76 1.66 14.68 -9.06
C HIS A 76 0.27 14.62 -9.68
N GLU A 77 -0.30 15.76 -10.11
CA GLU A 77 -1.64 15.83 -10.71
C GLU A 77 -1.83 14.83 -11.87
N SER A 78 -0.79 14.62 -12.68
CA SER A 78 -0.82 13.66 -13.79
C SER A 78 -0.90 12.19 -13.36
N ASN A 79 -0.68 11.88 -12.09
CA ASN A 79 -0.64 10.52 -11.52
C ASN A 79 -1.73 10.30 -10.46
N ILE A 80 -2.75 11.15 -10.43
CA ILE A 80 -3.82 11.09 -9.43
C ILE A 80 -4.65 9.81 -9.54
N GLU A 81 -4.71 9.18 -10.72
CA GLU A 81 -5.40 7.91 -10.96
C GLU A 81 -4.82 6.76 -10.09
N ASP A 82 -3.50 6.77 -9.84
CA ASP A 82 -2.87 5.77 -8.96
C ASP A 82 -3.35 5.91 -7.50
N TYR A 83 -3.53 7.16 -7.04
CA TYR A 83 -4.10 7.44 -5.73
C TYR A 83 -5.57 7.01 -5.66
N GLN A 84 -6.36 7.29 -6.70
CA GLN A 84 -7.77 6.87 -6.78
C GLN A 84 -7.88 5.35 -6.76
N LEU A 85 -7.09 4.64 -7.57
CA LEU A 85 -7.05 3.19 -7.56
C LEU A 85 -6.79 2.61 -6.17
N MET A 86 -5.79 3.16 -5.47
CA MET A 86 -5.42 2.69 -4.12
C MET A 86 -6.55 2.89 -3.09
N THR A 87 -7.33 3.98 -3.20
CA THR A 87 -8.32 4.36 -2.19
C THR A 87 -9.74 3.90 -2.50
N THR A 88 -10.10 3.87 -3.77
CA THR A 88 -11.47 3.56 -4.23
C THR A 88 -11.58 2.22 -4.95
N GLY A 89 -10.44 1.64 -5.35
CA GLY A 89 -10.43 0.48 -6.25
C GLY A 89 -10.86 0.83 -7.68
N GLN A 90 -10.95 2.12 -8.01
CA GLN A 90 -11.39 2.63 -9.30
C GLN A 90 -10.30 3.46 -9.95
N TYR A 91 -10.20 3.39 -11.26
CA TYR A 91 -9.31 4.24 -12.06
C TYR A 91 -9.88 4.41 -13.46
N GLY A 92 -9.58 5.53 -14.08
CA GLY A 92 -9.85 5.72 -15.50
C GLY A 92 -8.83 4.99 -16.35
N GLY A 93 -9.28 4.20 -17.33
CA GLY A 93 -8.36 3.44 -18.16
C GLY A 93 -9.06 2.50 -19.15
N ILE A 94 -8.28 1.60 -19.75
CA ILE A 94 -8.79 0.67 -20.76
C ILE A 94 -9.33 -0.65 -20.19
N GLY A 95 -8.97 -1.02 -18.95
CA GLY A 95 -9.42 -2.27 -18.31
C GLY A 95 -8.79 -3.52 -18.92
N ALA A 96 -7.47 -3.64 -18.79
CA ALA A 96 -6.72 -4.83 -19.17
C ALA A 96 -5.55 -5.10 -18.21
N LEU A 97 -5.21 -6.37 -18.02
CA LEU A 97 -3.91 -6.76 -17.48
C LEU A 97 -2.87 -6.66 -18.59
N ILE A 98 -1.69 -6.17 -18.22
CA ILE A 98 -0.54 -6.07 -19.11
C ILE A 98 0.65 -6.84 -18.54
N ARG A 99 1.52 -7.32 -19.41
CA ARG A 99 2.74 -8.06 -19.04
C ARG A 99 3.89 -7.64 -19.94
N THR A 100 5.06 -7.41 -19.33
CA THR A 100 6.30 -7.18 -20.10
C THR A 100 6.95 -8.50 -20.45
N LYS A 101 7.37 -8.63 -21.73
CA LYS A 101 8.16 -9.72 -22.27
C LYS A 101 9.21 -9.15 -23.23
N GLY A 102 10.49 -9.36 -22.93
CA GLY A 102 11.57 -8.71 -23.68
C GLY A 102 11.47 -7.19 -23.61
N ASP A 103 11.59 -6.54 -24.74
CA ASP A 103 11.59 -5.08 -24.87
C ASP A 103 10.17 -4.47 -24.95
N PHE A 104 9.11 -5.27 -24.90
CA PHE A 104 7.73 -4.81 -25.12
C PHE A 104 6.77 -5.25 -24.02
N THR A 105 5.68 -4.51 -23.92
CA THR A 105 4.53 -4.84 -23.07
C THR A 105 3.41 -5.40 -23.96
N TYR A 106 2.71 -6.41 -23.45
CA TYR A 106 1.62 -7.12 -24.12
C TYR A 106 0.34 -6.96 -23.31
N ILE A 107 -0.80 -6.97 -24.00
CA ILE A 107 -2.09 -7.22 -23.36
C ILE A 107 -2.11 -8.68 -22.90
N SER A 108 -2.18 -8.91 -21.60
CA SER A 108 -2.26 -10.25 -21.02
C SER A 108 -3.70 -10.73 -20.94
N GLU A 109 -4.60 -9.83 -20.50
CA GLU A 109 -6.02 -10.14 -20.35
C GLU A 109 -6.83 -8.84 -20.46
N PRO A 110 -7.61 -8.62 -21.53
CA PRO A 110 -8.61 -7.56 -21.58
C PRO A 110 -9.81 -7.98 -20.72
N TYR A 111 -10.21 -7.13 -19.75
CA TYR A 111 -11.35 -7.46 -18.89
C TYR A 111 -12.65 -7.45 -19.67
N GLU A 112 -13.45 -8.50 -19.46
CA GLU A 112 -14.75 -8.65 -20.11
C GLU A 112 -15.65 -7.43 -19.85
N GLY A 113 -16.31 -6.94 -20.91
CA GLY A 113 -17.20 -5.79 -20.86
C GLY A 113 -16.51 -4.43 -20.62
N LYS A 114 -15.16 -4.36 -20.55
CA LYS A 114 -14.38 -3.13 -20.38
C LYS A 114 -13.89 -2.60 -21.72
N PRO A 115 -13.44 -1.33 -21.78
CA PRO A 115 -13.03 -0.67 -23.04
C PRO A 115 -12.08 -1.49 -23.91
N ALA A 116 -11.02 -2.07 -23.34
CA ALA A 116 -10.05 -2.87 -24.07
C ALA A 116 -10.71 -4.04 -24.84
N ALA A 117 -11.56 -4.82 -24.16
CA ALA A 117 -12.28 -5.91 -24.80
C ALA A 117 -13.28 -5.43 -25.84
N LYS A 118 -14.04 -4.35 -25.53
CA LYS A 118 -15.03 -3.76 -26.46
C LYS A 118 -14.40 -3.20 -27.73
N SER A 119 -13.18 -2.64 -27.63
CA SER A 119 -12.43 -2.11 -28.76
C SER A 119 -11.69 -3.18 -29.57
N GLY A 120 -11.79 -4.46 -29.18
CA GLY A 120 -11.20 -5.58 -29.91
C GLY A 120 -9.74 -5.85 -29.61
N LEU A 121 -9.18 -5.29 -28.53
CA LEU A 121 -7.88 -5.74 -27.98
C LEU A 121 -8.01 -7.18 -27.48
N LYS A 122 -6.99 -7.98 -27.70
CA LYS A 122 -6.94 -9.41 -27.34
C LYS A 122 -5.71 -9.74 -26.51
N ALA A 123 -5.78 -10.82 -25.76
CA ALA A 123 -4.60 -11.40 -25.15
C ALA A 123 -3.56 -11.71 -26.21
N GLY A 124 -2.28 -11.41 -25.93
CA GLY A 124 -1.18 -11.57 -26.88
C GLY A 124 -0.89 -10.34 -27.74
N ASP A 125 -1.75 -9.33 -27.80
CA ASP A 125 -1.48 -8.09 -28.54
C ASP A 125 -0.24 -7.39 -27.93
N LYS A 126 0.78 -7.18 -28.76
CA LYS A 126 2.03 -6.48 -28.41
C LYS A 126 1.82 -4.97 -28.61
N ILE A 127 1.99 -4.19 -27.57
CA ILE A 127 1.86 -2.73 -27.60
C ILE A 127 3.13 -2.13 -28.22
N ILE A 128 3.01 -1.50 -29.37
CA ILE A 128 4.11 -0.87 -30.10
C ILE A 128 4.21 0.60 -29.73
N ALA A 129 3.08 1.34 -29.81
CA ALA A 129 3.02 2.76 -29.49
C ALA A 129 1.68 3.13 -28.83
N ILE A 130 1.68 4.20 -28.07
CA ILE A 130 0.50 4.81 -27.45
C ILE A 130 0.54 6.30 -27.79
N ASP A 131 -0.53 6.81 -28.41
CA ASP A 131 -0.63 8.20 -28.89
C ASP A 131 0.63 8.63 -29.68
N GLY A 132 1.09 7.74 -30.58
CA GLY A 132 2.26 7.94 -31.42
C GLY A 132 3.62 7.83 -30.71
N LYS A 133 3.65 7.63 -29.39
CA LYS A 133 4.89 7.47 -28.61
C LYS A 133 5.26 5.99 -28.50
N SER A 134 6.49 5.62 -28.93
CA SER A 134 6.96 4.24 -28.81
C SER A 134 6.99 3.74 -27.36
N MET A 135 6.51 2.50 -27.18
CA MET A 135 6.55 1.77 -25.89
C MET A 135 7.67 0.74 -25.82
N GLU A 136 8.55 0.69 -26.84
CA GLU A 136 9.73 -0.18 -26.82
C GLU A 136 10.65 0.19 -25.66
N LYS A 137 11.12 -0.82 -24.93
CA LYS A 137 12.01 -0.70 -23.76
C LYS A 137 11.48 0.17 -22.62
N LYS A 138 10.17 0.50 -22.63
CA LYS A 138 9.53 1.19 -21.52
C LYS A 138 9.21 0.21 -20.41
N LYS A 139 9.30 0.68 -19.15
CA LYS A 139 8.88 -0.10 -17.99
C LYS A 139 7.37 -0.35 -18.04
N SER A 140 6.91 -1.47 -17.50
CA SER A 140 5.48 -1.78 -17.40
C SER A 140 4.68 -0.68 -16.69
N SER A 141 5.28 -0.01 -15.70
CA SER A 141 4.69 1.15 -15.02
C SER A 141 4.39 2.30 -15.96
N ASP A 142 5.33 2.62 -16.87
CA ASP A 142 5.20 3.75 -17.79
C ASP A 142 4.11 3.47 -18.82
N VAL A 143 4.07 2.21 -19.33
CA VAL A 143 3.00 1.77 -20.24
C VAL A 143 1.65 1.78 -19.52
N SER A 144 1.58 1.28 -18.28
CA SER A 144 0.37 1.33 -17.46
C SER A 144 -0.12 2.77 -17.25
N THR A 145 0.78 3.70 -16.96
CA THR A 145 0.45 5.12 -16.81
C THR A 145 -0.09 5.70 -18.11
N ALA A 146 0.51 5.37 -19.26
CA ALA A 146 0.03 5.84 -20.57
C ALA A 146 -1.36 5.28 -20.93
N LEU A 147 -1.70 4.07 -20.52
CA LEU A 147 -3.01 3.44 -20.73
C LEU A 147 -4.11 4.01 -19.81
N LYS A 148 -3.73 4.55 -18.64
CA LYS A 148 -4.65 5.21 -17.71
C LYS A 148 -4.95 6.65 -18.14
N GLY A 149 -5.98 7.23 -17.57
CA GLY A 149 -6.38 8.62 -17.80
C GLY A 149 -7.87 8.82 -17.53
N PRO A 150 -8.36 10.06 -17.57
CA PRO A 150 -9.75 10.38 -17.25
C PRO A 150 -10.75 9.63 -18.11
N LYS A 151 -11.85 9.19 -17.48
CA LYS A 151 -12.99 8.60 -18.17
C LYS A 151 -13.48 9.49 -19.32
N GLY A 152 -13.82 8.87 -20.45
CA GLY A 152 -14.31 9.54 -21.66
C GLY A 152 -13.22 10.13 -22.54
N THR A 153 -11.93 10.00 -22.15
CA THR A 153 -10.82 10.39 -23.04
C THR A 153 -10.47 9.23 -23.97
N GLU A 154 -10.15 9.54 -25.22
CA GLU A 154 -9.73 8.57 -26.22
C GLU A 154 -8.21 8.39 -26.19
N ILE A 155 -7.75 7.19 -26.51
CA ILE A 155 -6.34 6.81 -26.61
C ILE A 155 -6.16 5.95 -27.87
N SER A 156 -5.11 6.23 -28.63
CA SER A 156 -4.72 5.46 -29.82
C SER A 156 -3.61 4.47 -29.45
N ILE A 157 -3.86 3.17 -29.65
CA ILE A 157 -2.91 2.10 -29.32
C ILE A 157 -2.51 1.39 -30.61
N GLU A 158 -1.25 1.53 -31.01
CA GLU A 158 -0.67 0.73 -32.09
C GLU A 158 -0.23 -0.62 -31.51
N ILE A 159 -0.76 -1.69 -32.06
CA ILE A 159 -0.42 -3.06 -31.65
C ILE A 159 0.17 -3.88 -32.82
N GLU A 160 0.90 -4.92 -32.46
CA GLU A 160 1.29 -6.01 -33.36
C GLU A 160 0.62 -7.30 -32.85
N ARG A 161 -0.22 -7.90 -33.72
CA ARG A 161 -0.93 -9.15 -33.44
C ARG A 161 -0.33 -10.28 -34.24
N ASN A 162 -0.19 -11.46 -33.64
CA ASN A 162 0.39 -12.65 -34.28
C ASN A 162 1.78 -12.43 -34.87
N GLY A 163 2.54 -11.44 -34.38
CA GLY A 163 3.92 -11.17 -34.81
C GLY A 163 4.09 -10.47 -36.16
N THR A 164 3.01 -10.17 -36.88
CA THR A 164 3.09 -9.60 -38.24
C THR A 164 2.06 -8.51 -38.55
N GLU A 165 0.89 -8.59 -37.99
CA GLU A 165 -0.21 -7.65 -38.26
C GLU A 165 -0.12 -6.43 -37.36
N ARG A 166 0.17 -5.26 -37.94
CA ARG A 166 0.10 -3.98 -37.24
C ARG A 166 -1.25 -3.32 -37.47
N GLN A 167 -1.87 -2.86 -36.40
CA GLN A 167 -3.12 -2.12 -36.45
C GLN A 167 -3.18 -1.08 -35.34
N THR A 168 -3.92 -0.03 -35.59
CA THR A 168 -4.20 1.00 -34.60
C THR A 168 -5.61 0.81 -34.09
N ILE A 169 -5.76 0.72 -32.78
CA ILE A 169 -7.05 0.55 -32.09
C ILE A 169 -7.27 1.79 -31.22
N ASN A 170 -8.37 2.50 -31.47
CA ASN A 170 -8.79 3.59 -30.62
C ASN A 170 -9.66 3.05 -29.50
N VAL A 171 -9.36 3.47 -28.27
CA VAL A 171 -10.04 3.02 -27.06
C VAL A 171 -10.48 4.24 -26.25
N GLU A 172 -11.78 4.38 -26.03
CA GLU A 172 -12.30 5.36 -25.08
C GLU A 172 -12.13 4.82 -23.66
N ARG A 173 -11.40 5.56 -22.81
CA ARG A 173 -11.21 5.17 -21.39
C ARG A 173 -12.52 5.25 -20.63
N ASP A 174 -12.74 4.29 -19.75
CA ASP A 174 -13.89 4.26 -18.83
C ASP A 174 -13.42 4.04 -17.40
N GLU A 175 -14.33 4.16 -16.46
CA GLU A 175 -14.09 3.79 -15.07
C GLU A 175 -13.97 2.26 -14.92
N ILE A 176 -12.82 1.83 -14.47
CA ILE A 176 -12.53 0.43 -14.18
C ILE A 176 -12.62 0.22 -12.69
N LYS A 177 -13.59 -0.55 -12.25
CA LYS A 177 -13.77 -0.93 -10.85
C LYS A 177 -13.18 -2.32 -10.61
N LEU A 178 -12.26 -2.43 -9.67
CA LEU A 178 -11.72 -3.68 -9.19
C LEU A 178 -12.43 -4.07 -7.90
N LEU A 179 -12.89 -5.32 -7.79
CA LEU A 179 -13.53 -5.82 -6.58
C LEU A 179 -12.49 -6.02 -5.47
N ASP A 180 -12.83 -5.64 -4.24
CA ASP A 180 -12.03 -5.93 -3.05
C ASP A 180 -12.11 -7.43 -2.72
N VAL A 181 -13.28 -8.03 -2.87
CA VAL A 181 -13.53 -9.47 -2.75
C VAL A 181 -13.71 -10.08 -4.15
N PRO A 182 -12.61 -10.46 -4.85
CA PRO A 182 -12.71 -11.04 -6.19
C PRO A 182 -13.33 -12.42 -6.21
N TYR A 183 -13.34 -13.12 -5.07
CA TYR A 183 -13.93 -14.45 -4.95
C TYR A 183 -14.45 -14.71 -3.53
N SER A 184 -15.64 -15.27 -3.43
CA SER A 184 -16.19 -15.88 -2.22
C SER A 184 -17.07 -17.08 -2.63
N GLY A 185 -17.07 -18.14 -1.82
CA GLY A 185 -17.86 -19.35 -2.09
C GLY A 185 -17.61 -20.43 -1.04
N MET A 186 -18.42 -21.48 -1.06
CA MET A 186 -18.19 -22.65 -0.23
C MET A 186 -17.03 -23.48 -0.80
N ILE A 187 -16.11 -23.95 0.05
CA ILE A 187 -15.03 -24.90 -0.32
C ILE A 187 -15.58 -26.34 -0.27
N ASP A 188 -16.41 -26.59 0.72
CA ASP A 188 -17.17 -27.81 0.90
C ASP A 188 -18.54 -27.47 1.52
N ASP A 189 -19.31 -28.47 1.97
CA ASP A 189 -20.67 -28.27 2.50
C ASP A 189 -20.75 -27.39 3.75
N LYS A 190 -19.59 -27.09 4.43
CA LYS A 190 -19.56 -26.39 5.73
C LYS A 190 -18.55 -25.26 5.82
N ILE A 191 -17.58 -25.19 4.90
CA ILE A 191 -16.48 -24.24 4.97
C ILE A 191 -16.66 -23.17 3.91
N GLY A 192 -16.90 -21.95 4.37
CA GLY A 192 -16.90 -20.78 3.52
C GLY A 192 -15.48 -20.23 3.30
N TYR A 193 -15.26 -19.66 2.14
CA TYR A 193 -14.00 -19.01 1.77
C TYR A 193 -14.26 -17.61 1.23
N ILE A 194 -13.50 -16.63 1.73
CA ILE A 194 -13.53 -15.26 1.24
C ILE A 194 -12.09 -14.83 0.96
N ARG A 195 -11.78 -14.41 -0.28
CA ARG A 195 -10.51 -13.79 -0.64
C ARG A 195 -10.66 -12.28 -0.68
N LEU A 196 -9.90 -11.58 0.16
CA LEU A 196 -9.83 -10.12 0.15
C LEU A 196 -8.50 -9.69 -0.51
N ARG A 197 -8.59 -8.94 -1.62
CA ARG A 197 -7.44 -8.50 -2.38
C ARG A 197 -6.90 -7.15 -1.91
N SER A 198 -7.77 -6.25 -1.43
CA SER A 198 -7.39 -4.88 -1.08
C SER A 198 -8.38 -4.30 -0.06
N PHE A 199 -7.97 -3.25 0.65
CA PHE A 199 -8.80 -2.54 1.61
C PHE A 199 -9.18 -1.16 1.06
N THR A 200 -9.98 -1.13 -0.03
CA THR A 200 -10.54 0.13 -0.53
C THR A 200 -11.79 0.51 0.26
N ARG A 201 -12.45 1.62 -0.09
CA ARG A 201 -13.64 2.11 0.64
C ARG A 201 -14.83 1.14 0.69
N THR A 202 -14.83 0.10 -0.13
CA THR A 202 -15.91 -0.89 -0.22
C THR A 202 -15.59 -2.22 0.46
N ALA A 203 -14.34 -2.43 0.89
CA ALA A 203 -13.85 -3.72 1.37
C ALA A 203 -14.70 -4.33 2.48
N SER A 204 -14.99 -3.58 3.53
CA SER A 204 -15.79 -4.09 4.66
C SER A 204 -17.22 -4.43 4.26
N SER A 205 -17.83 -3.68 3.33
CA SER A 205 -19.17 -3.96 2.84
C SER A 205 -19.23 -5.19 1.93
N GLU A 206 -18.20 -5.39 1.09
CA GLU A 206 -18.08 -6.57 0.24
C GLU A 206 -17.82 -7.83 1.09
N VAL A 207 -16.91 -7.77 2.09
CA VAL A 207 -16.69 -8.86 3.04
C VAL A 207 -17.97 -9.20 3.81
N LYS A 208 -18.67 -8.18 4.34
CA LYS A 208 -19.94 -8.37 5.04
C LYS A 208 -20.98 -9.07 4.17
N LYS A 209 -21.13 -8.62 2.92
CA LYS A 209 -22.07 -9.23 1.96
C LYS A 209 -21.74 -10.70 1.72
N SER A 210 -20.47 -11.00 1.44
CA SER A 210 -20.01 -12.39 1.23
C SER A 210 -20.21 -13.26 2.46
N LEU A 211 -19.91 -12.73 3.67
CA LEU A 211 -20.11 -13.45 4.93
C LEU A 211 -21.58 -13.81 5.15
N LEU A 212 -22.50 -12.87 4.92
CA LEU A 212 -23.94 -13.12 5.07
C LEU A 212 -24.44 -14.14 4.06
N GLN A 213 -24.03 -14.04 2.80
CA GLN A 213 -24.39 -14.99 1.74
C GLN A 213 -23.92 -16.41 2.09
N LEU A 214 -22.66 -16.59 2.50
CA LEU A 214 -22.13 -17.90 2.88
C LEU A 214 -22.85 -18.49 4.10
N LYS A 215 -23.30 -17.65 5.04
CA LYS A 215 -24.12 -18.09 6.18
C LYS A 215 -25.51 -18.59 5.72
N GLU A 216 -26.13 -17.95 4.75
CA GLU A 216 -27.38 -18.41 4.13
C GLU A 216 -27.18 -19.74 3.37
N GLU A 217 -25.98 -19.96 2.81
CA GLU A 217 -25.57 -21.22 2.15
C GLU A 217 -25.22 -22.36 3.14
N GLY A 218 -25.25 -22.08 4.46
CA GLY A 218 -25.01 -23.09 5.51
C GLY A 218 -23.56 -23.17 6.01
N MET A 219 -22.76 -22.14 5.80
CA MET A 219 -21.38 -22.09 6.33
C MET A 219 -21.33 -22.24 7.86
N GLU A 220 -20.51 -23.18 8.35
CA GLU A 220 -20.24 -23.42 9.77
C GLU A 220 -18.84 -22.91 10.20
N SER A 221 -17.90 -22.67 9.26
CA SER A 221 -16.56 -22.12 9.51
C SER A 221 -16.06 -21.30 8.33
N LEU A 222 -15.17 -20.35 8.56
CA LEU A 222 -14.67 -19.40 7.56
C LEU A 222 -13.15 -19.50 7.38
N VAL A 223 -12.71 -19.61 6.14
CA VAL A 223 -11.34 -19.32 5.70
C VAL A 223 -11.32 -17.93 5.08
N PHE A 224 -10.61 -16.99 5.73
CA PHE A 224 -10.45 -15.61 5.28
C PHE A 224 -9.04 -15.41 4.72
N ASP A 225 -8.92 -15.27 3.41
CA ASP A 225 -7.63 -15.24 2.71
C ASP A 225 -7.15 -13.81 2.47
N LEU A 226 -6.05 -13.44 3.14
CA LEU A 226 -5.32 -12.18 3.01
C LEU A 226 -3.96 -12.34 2.31
N ARG A 227 -3.65 -13.50 1.76
CA ARG A 227 -2.37 -13.74 1.08
C ARG A 227 -2.21 -12.84 -0.14
N GLY A 228 -1.04 -12.17 -0.24
CA GLY A 228 -0.75 -11.21 -1.30
C GLY A 228 -1.52 -9.88 -1.20
N ASN A 229 -2.25 -9.63 -0.10
CA ASN A 229 -2.97 -8.39 0.13
C ASN A 229 -2.07 -7.36 0.83
N GLY A 230 -1.57 -6.36 0.09
CA GLY A 230 -0.70 -5.30 0.60
C GLY A 230 -1.35 -4.28 1.55
N GLY A 231 -2.63 -4.46 1.88
CA GLY A 231 -3.37 -3.59 2.79
C GLY A 231 -4.26 -2.56 2.08
N GLY A 232 -4.37 -1.38 2.67
CA GLY A 232 -5.18 -0.26 2.22
C GLY A 232 -5.68 0.59 3.39
N LEU A 233 -6.95 0.95 3.41
CA LEU A 233 -7.53 1.87 4.40
C LEU A 233 -7.66 1.23 5.78
N LEU A 234 -7.03 1.88 6.79
CA LEU A 234 -7.08 1.48 8.19
C LEU A 234 -8.53 1.28 8.69
N ILE A 235 -9.42 2.21 8.34
CA ILE A 235 -10.81 2.17 8.81
C ILE A 235 -11.56 0.93 8.30
N GLU A 236 -11.22 0.44 7.12
CA GLU A 236 -11.83 -0.76 6.56
C GLU A 236 -11.35 -2.02 7.28
N ALA A 237 -10.07 -2.09 7.69
CA ALA A 237 -9.56 -3.17 8.54
C ALA A 237 -10.32 -3.22 9.88
N ILE A 238 -10.52 -2.06 10.54
CA ILE A 238 -11.28 -1.96 11.79
C ILE A 238 -12.72 -2.46 11.62
N LYS A 239 -13.39 -2.05 10.54
CA LYS A 239 -14.77 -2.48 10.25
C LYS A 239 -14.84 -4.00 9.97
N ILE A 240 -13.83 -4.57 9.30
CA ILE A 240 -13.80 -6.03 9.04
C ILE A 240 -13.60 -6.80 10.35
N VAL A 241 -12.67 -6.37 11.22
CA VAL A 241 -12.49 -7.00 12.54
C VAL A 241 -13.79 -6.89 13.36
N ASN A 242 -14.51 -5.76 13.27
CA ASN A 242 -15.78 -5.56 13.95
C ASN A 242 -16.87 -6.59 13.55
N LEU A 243 -16.75 -7.25 12.40
CA LEU A 243 -17.71 -8.30 12.02
C LEU A 243 -17.65 -9.52 12.96
N PHE A 244 -16.51 -9.74 13.63
CA PHE A 244 -16.18 -10.96 14.37
C PHE A 244 -15.94 -10.76 15.88
N VAL A 245 -15.88 -9.52 16.37
CA VAL A 245 -15.56 -9.24 17.77
C VAL A 245 -16.60 -8.32 18.44
N PRO A 246 -16.78 -8.38 19.77
CA PRO A 246 -17.77 -7.59 20.48
C PRO A 246 -17.55 -6.08 20.30
N LYS A 247 -18.63 -5.30 20.43
CA LYS A 247 -18.57 -3.85 20.47
C LYS A 247 -17.71 -3.36 21.65
N GLY A 248 -16.96 -2.27 21.44
CA GLY A 248 -16.09 -1.62 22.45
C GLY A 248 -14.70 -2.24 22.59
N GLN A 249 -14.40 -3.31 21.82
CA GLN A 249 -13.09 -3.97 21.83
C GLN A 249 -12.04 -3.09 21.14
N VAL A 250 -10.88 -2.90 21.78
CA VAL A 250 -9.74 -2.23 21.15
C VAL A 250 -9.22 -3.11 20.01
N ILE A 251 -9.03 -2.49 18.84
CA ILE A 251 -8.54 -3.16 17.62
C ILE A 251 -7.12 -2.71 17.29
N VAL A 252 -6.87 -1.41 17.35
CA VAL A 252 -5.57 -0.84 17.02
C VAL A 252 -5.37 0.49 17.73
N THR A 253 -4.14 0.75 18.15
CA THR A 253 -3.72 2.04 18.70
C THR A 253 -2.67 2.63 17.78
N THR A 254 -2.74 3.92 17.48
CA THR A 254 -1.69 4.64 16.73
C THR A 254 -0.90 5.55 17.66
N LYS A 255 0.40 5.67 17.41
CA LYS A 255 1.29 6.59 18.12
C LYS A 255 2.18 7.32 17.11
N GLY A 256 2.07 8.63 17.06
CA GLY A 256 2.82 9.52 16.18
C GLY A 256 3.64 10.54 16.94
N ARG A 257 4.35 11.40 16.18
CA ARG A 257 5.14 12.50 16.73
C ARG A 257 4.25 13.58 17.37
N VAL A 258 3.08 13.84 16.79
CA VAL A 258 2.10 14.78 17.29
C VAL A 258 0.99 14.06 18.04
N LEU A 259 0.50 14.66 19.14
CA LEU A 259 -0.47 14.00 20.03
C LEU A 259 -1.81 13.67 19.34
N GLU A 260 -2.21 14.44 18.35
CA GLU A 260 -3.42 14.26 17.56
C GLU A 260 -3.43 12.94 16.76
N GLU A 261 -2.26 12.37 16.53
CA GLU A 261 -2.08 11.07 15.86
C GLU A 261 -2.10 9.88 16.83
N ASN A 262 -2.14 10.14 18.14
CA ASN A 262 -2.28 9.13 19.17
C ASN A 262 -3.77 8.80 19.34
N ARG A 263 -4.23 7.73 18.69
CA ARG A 263 -5.64 7.33 18.69
C ARG A 263 -5.79 5.88 19.09
N VAL A 264 -6.90 5.60 19.79
CA VAL A 264 -7.33 4.24 20.12
C VAL A 264 -8.60 3.95 19.33
N TYR A 265 -8.52 3.00 18.42
CA TYR A 265 -9.65 2.57 17.60
C TYR A 265 -10.30 1.34 18.22
N LYS A 266 -11.62 1.42 18.39
CA LYS A 266 -12.44 0.35 18.96
C LYS A 266 -13.54 -0.06 17.99
N THR A 267 -14.08 -1.26 18.19
CA THR A 267 -15.29 -1.69 17.50
C THR A 267 -16.48 -0.84 17.93
N GLU A 268 -17.28 -0.39 16.97
CA GLU A 268 -18.41 0.55 17.20
C GLU A 268 -19.76 -0.14 17.05
N TYR A 269 -19.84 -1.21 16.26
CA TYR A 269 -21.09 -1.86 15.90
C TYR A 269 -21.20 -3.26 16.51
N ALA A 270 -22.42 -3.78 16.53
CA ALA A 270 -22.66 -5.19 16.85
C ALA A 270 -21.98 -6.10 15.79
N PRO A 271 -21.34 -7.18 16.20
CA PRO A 271 -20.73 -8.16 15.27
C PRO A 271 -21.78 -8.90 14.46
N ILE A 272 -21.36 -9.47 13.33
CA ILE A 272 -22.20 -10.37 12.56
C ILE A 272 -22.19 -11.77 13.17
N ASP A 273 -21.00 -12.22 13.61
CA ASP A 273 -20.87 -13.55 14.23
C ASP A 273 -19.69 -13.57 15.22
N LEU A 274 -19.99 -13.91 16.47
CA LEU A 274 -18.99 -14.07 17.53
C LEU A 274 -18.43 -15.49 17.62
N ASN A 275 -19.13 -16.47 17.07
CA ASN A 275 -18.90 -17.89 17.39
C ASN A 275 -18.32 -18.68 16.22
N ILE A 276 -18.59 -18.27 14.97
CA ILE A 276 -18.09 -18.99 13.80
C ILE A 276 -16.55 -19.14 13.89
N PRO A 277 -16.00 -20.37 13.76
CA PRO A 277 -14.55 -20.54 13.65
C PRO A 277 -13.99 -19.78 12.45
N VAL A 278 -12.90 -19.03 12.66
CA VAL A 278 -12.24 -18.25 11.61
C VAL A 278 -10.76 -18.65 11.53
N VAL A 279 -10.34 -19.01 10.34
CA VAL A 279 -8.93 -19.16 9.95
C VAL A 279 -8.57 -18.00 9.02
N VAL A 280 -7.49 -17.28 9.32
CA VAL A 280 -6.97 -16.23 8.46
C VAL A 280 -5.70 -16.72 7.78
N LEU A 281 -5.68 -16.71 6.44
CA LEU A 281 -4.50 -17.06 5.67
C LEU A 281 -3.64 -15.83 5.41
N VAL A 282 -2.34 -15.93 5.71
CA VAL A 282 -1.36 -14.86 5.49
C VAL A 282 -0.10 -15.37 4.81
N ASN A 283 0.63 -14.47 4.16
CA ASN A 283 1.98 -14.72 3.66
C ASN A 283 2.80 -13.41 3.66
N GLU A 284 4.02 -13.45 3.13
CA GLU A 284 4.93 -12.31 3.00
C GLU A 284 4.35 -11.12 2.19
N GLY A 285 3.32 -11.33 1.40
CA GLY A 285 2.58 -10.28 0.70
C GLY A 285 1.44 -9.67 1.53
N SER A 286 1.12 -10.22 2.71
CA SER A 286 0.10 -9.68 3.62
C SER A 286 0.68 -8.53 4.42
N ALA A 287 0.25 -7.28 4.19
CA ALA A 287 0.86 -6.10 4.78
C ALA A 287 -0.17 -5.10 5.35
N SER A 288 0.26 -4.28 6.33
CA SER A 288 -0.49 -3.10 6.81
C SER A 288 -1.90 -3.44 7.31
N ALA A 289 -2.98 -3.02 6.61
CA ALA A 289 -4.38 -3.31 6.98
C ALA A 289 -4.65 -4.82 7.11
N SER A 290 -4.00 -5.67 6.31
CA SER A 290 -4.04 -7.13 6.45
C SER A 290 -3.46 -7.58 7.77
N GLU A 291 -2.34 -6.96 8.20
CA GLU A 291 -1.69 -7.27 9.48
C GLU A 291 -2.50 -6.74 10.67
N ILE A 292 -3.24 -5.64 10.50
CA ILE A 292 -4.18 -5.17 11.51
C ILE A 292 -5.30 -6.19 11.70
N VAL A 293 -5.89 -6.72 10.61
CA VAL A 293 -6.94 -7.74 10.71
C VAL A 293 -6.40 -9.02 11.33
N ALA A 294 -5.33 -9.58 10.77
CA ALA A 294 -4.74 -10.83 11.24
C ALA A 294 -4.24 -10.71 12.69
N GLY A 295 -3.44 -9.67 12.99
CA GLY A 295 -2.87 -9.45 14.31
C GLY A 295 -3.92 -9.15 15.38
N SER A 296 -4.97 -8.36 15.04
CA SER A 296 -6.04 -8.09 16.01
C SER A 296 -6.88 -9.31 16.32
N LEU A 297 -7.23 -10.12 15.30
CA LEU A 297 -7.97 -11.36 15.51
C LEU A 297 -7.13 -12.40 16.26
N GLN A 298 -5.81 -12.45 16.03
CA GLN A 298 -4.87 -13.30 16.77
C GLN A 298 -4.76 -12.85 18.23
N ASP A 299 -4.50 -11.56 18.49
CA ASP A 299 -4.31 -11.02 19.83
C ASP A 299 -5.58 -11.13 20.70
N LEU A 300 -6.76 -11.09 20.07
CA LEU A 300 -8.06 -11.28 20.73
C LEU A 300 -8.45 -12.76 20.84
N ASP A 301 -7.61 -13.69 20.40
CA ASP A 301 -7.90 -15.13 20.33
C ASP A 301 -9.20 -15.46 19.59
N ARG A 302 -9.51 -14.67 18.54
CA ARG A 302 -10.74 -14.81 17.76
C ARG A 302 -10.57 -15.63 16.49
N ALA A 303 -9.34 -15.69 15.97
CA ALA A 303 -9.00 -16.49 14.79
C ALA A 303 -7.68 -17.22 14.97
N VAL A 304 -7.49 -18.28 14.19
CA VAL A 304 -6.21 -18.96 13.99
C VAL A 304 -5.56 -18.41 12.74
N ILE A 305 -4.31 -17.98 12.83
CA ILE A 305 -3.54 -17.45 11.71
C ILE A 305 -2.71 -18.58 11.09
N VAL A 306 -2.84 -18.80 9.80
CA VAL A 306 -2.21 -19.92 9.08
C VAL A 306 -1.45 -19.39 7.85
N GLY A 307 -0.29 -19.95 7.56
CA GLY A 307 0.53 -19.61 6.39
C GLY A 307 1.98 -19.35 6.73
N THR A 308 2.56 -18.29 6.17
CA THR A 308 3.93 -17.82 6.49
C THR A 308 3.88 -16.45 7.14
N GLN A 309 5.01 -16.01 7.68
CA GLN A 309 5.16 -14.70 8.30
C GLN A 309 4.69 -13.59 7.36
N SER A 310 3.97 -12.59 7.89
CA SER A 310 3.50 -11.44 7.13
C SER A 310 4.63 -10.45 6.82
N PHE A 311 4.33 -9.39 6.08
CA PHE A 311 5.31 -8.42 5.59
C PHE A 311 6.03 -7.64 6.69
N GLY A 312 5.33 -7.21 7.74
CA GLY A 312 5.87 -6.40 8.83
C GLY A 312 5.82 -4.89 8.56
N LYS A 313 4.68 -4.37 8.10
CA LYS A 313 4.45 -2.93 7.93
C LYS A 313 3.55 -2.37 9.03
N GLY A 314 4.15 -1.85 10.09
CA GLY A 314 3.48 -1.22 11.25
C GLY A 314 3.32 0.31 11.16
N LEU A 315 3.39 0.89 9.95
CA LEU A 315 3.34 2.33 9.71
C LEU A 315 1.98 2.78 9.20
N VAL A 316 1.53 3.95 9.68
CA VAL A 316 0.29 4.60 9.27
C VAL A 316 0.61 5.81 8.41
N GLN A 317 -0.03 5.91 7.25
CA GLN A 317 0.06 7.06 6.37
C GLN A 317 -1.23 7.87 6.40
N ARG A 318 -1.08 9.20 6.25
CA ARG A 318 -2.16 10.13 5.95
C ARG A 318 -1.88 10.85 4.63
N THR A 319 -2.92 11.07 3.86
CA THR A 319 -2.82 11.86 2.63
C THR A 319 -3.24 13.29 2.92
N TYR A 320 -2.43 14.22 2.45
CA TYR A 320 -2.68 15.66 2.47
C TYR A 320 -2.89 16.14 1.05
N ASP A 321 -3.90 16.97 0.87
CA ASP A 321 -4.10 17.68 -0.38
C ASP A 321 -3.06 18.81 -0.47
N LEU A 322 -2.45 18.94 -1.62
CA LEU A 322 -1.53 20.01 -1.95
C LEU A 322 -2.13 20.85 -3.08
N ASP A 323 -1.53 21.98 -3.35
CA ASP A 323 -1.95 22.85 -4.45
C ASP A 323 -1.83 22.13 -5.80
N TYR A 324 -2.48 22.71 -6.81
CA TYR A 324 -2.51 22.21 -8.21
C TYR A 324 -3.03 20.77 -8.34
N GLY A 325 -3.95 20.33 -7.45
CA GLY A 325 -4.55 19.01 -7.51
C GLY A 325 -3.62 17.85 -7.14
N SER A 326 -2.42 18.14 -6.66
CA SER A 326 -1.45 17.15 -6.21
C SER A 326 -1.73 16.68 -4.77
N LYS A 327 -1.11 15.57 -4.36
CA LYS A 327 -1.28 15.02 -3.00
C LYS A 327 0.05 14.50 -2.46
N MET A 328 0.16 14.50 -1.13
CA MET A 328 1.28 13.88 -0.42
C MET A 328 0.74 12.84 0.56
N LYS A 329 1.15 11.59 0.40
CA LYS A 329 0.93 10.54 1.39
C LYS A 329 2.14 10.50 2.31
N LEU A 330 1.96 10.79 3.58
CA LEU A 330 3.01 10.95 4.59
C LEU A 330 2.85 9.92 5.70
N THR A 331 3.92 9.27 6.11
CA THR A 331 3.97 8.43 7.31
C THR A 331 3.91 9.33 8.55
N ILE A 332 2.89 9.13 9.38
CA ILE A 332 2.59 9.99 10.53
C ILE A 332 2.63 9.28 11.87
N ALA A 333 2.53 7.94 11.90
CA ALA A 333 2.45 7.16 13.13
C ALA A 333 2.89 5.71 12.92
N LYS A 334 3.23 5.02 14.01
CA LYS A 334 3.26 3.55 14.11
C LYS A 334 1.92 3.08 14.69
N TYR A 335 1.50 1.84 14.34
CA TYR A 335 0.33 1.23 14.95
C TYR A 335 0.69 0.02 15.79
N TYR A 336 -0.18 -0.25 16.75
CA TYR A 336 -0.05 -1.32 17.74
C TYR A 336 -1.33 -2.13 17.79
N THR A 337 -1.24 -3.44 17.75
CA THR A 337 -2.35 -4.38 17.83
C THR A 337 -2.91 -4.45 19.28
N PRO A 338 -4.01 -5.17 19.55
CA PRO A 338 -4.62 -5.21 20.89
C PRO A 338 -3.68 -5.66 22.02
N SER A 339 -2.72 -6.53 21.76
CA SER A 339 -1.70 -6.93 22.75
C SER A 339 -0.72 -5.82 23.11
N GLY A 340 -0.64 -4.77 22.29
CA GLY A 340 0.31 -3.67 22.42
C GLY A 340 1.57 -3.82 21.59
N ARG A 341 1.74 -4.93 20.83
CA ARG A 341 2.89 -5.13 19.95
C ARG A 341 2.80 -4.30 18.68
N CYS A 342 3.97 -3.90 18.17
CA CYS A 342 4.12 -3.26 16.86
C CYS A 342 4.66 -4.28 15.86
N VAL A 343 3.98 -4.48 14.73
CA VAL A 343 4.39 -5.46 13.72
C VAL A 343 5.52 -4.96 12.80
N GLN A 344 5.98 -3.71 12.98
CA GLN A 344 7.00 -3.09 12.12
C GLN A 344 8.31 -3.87 12.15
N ARG A 345 8.71 -4.44 11.01
CA ARG A 345 9.93 -5.25 10.88
C ARG A 345 11.16 -4.42 10.50
N LEU A 346 10.97 -3.42 9.62
CA LEU A 346 12.07 -2.61 9.09
C LEU A 346 12.08 -1.23 9.71
N GLU A 347 13.21 -0.81 10.27
CA GLU A 347 13.42 0.55 10.75
C GLU A 347 13.98 1.42 9.63
N TYR A 348 13.35 2.58 9.43
CA TYR A 348 13.72 3.57 8.43
C TYR A 348 14.41 4.79 9.03
N TYR A 349 14.49 4.85 10.35
CA TYR A 349 15.24 5.88 11.07
C TYR A 349 16.72 5.78 10.68
N ASP A 350 17.42 6.89 10.53
CA ASP A 350 18.80 7.01 10.04
C ASP A 350 19.05 6.59 8.58
N LYS A 351 18.01 6.45 7.77
CA LYS A 351 18.14 6.13 6.35
C LYS A 351 18.83 7.26 5.53
N LEU A 352 18.93 8.47 6.08
CA LEU A 352 19.69 9.55 5.45
C LEU A 352 21.16 9.17 5.26
N ASP A 353 21.71 8.39 6.19
CA ASP A 353 23.12 7.96 6.20
C ASP A 353 23.33 6.53 5.66
N LYS A 354 22.24 5.75 5.44
CA LYS A 354 22.27 4.37 4.97
C LYS A 354 21.39 4.17 3.74
N ASP A 355 21.85 3.35 2.80
CA ASP A 355 21.10 3.06 1.56
C ASP A 355 19.98 2.03 1.74
N ALA A 356 19.94 1.28 2.86
CA ALA A 356 18.96 0.23 3.13
C ALA A 356 18.35 0.35 4.54
N ALA A 357 17.06 0.02 4.64
CA ALA A 357 16.41 -0.18 5.93
C ALA A 357 16.97 -1.42 6.62
N GLU A 358 17.11 -1.38 7.94
CA GLU A 358 17.57 -2.51 8.76
C GLU A 358 16.40 -3.21 9.44
N GLU A 359 16.50 -4.50 9.64
CA GLU A 359 15.52 -5.21 10.46
C GLU A 359 15.69 -4.82 11.93
N VAL A 360 14.57 -4.79 12.66
CA VAL A 360 14.60 -4.62 14.11
C VAL A 360 15.51 -5.72 14.70
N PRO A 361 16.58 -5.37 15.45
CA PRO A 361 17.48 -6.36 16.03
C PRO A 361 16.75 -7.33 16.97
N ASP A 362 17.16 -8.59 16.99
CA ASP A 362 16.55 -9.61 17.86
C ASP A 362 16.60 -9.21 19.35
N SER A 363 17.60 -8.45 19.77
CA SER A 363 17.74 -7.93 21.13
C SER A 363 16.65 -6.91 21.52
N LEU A 364 15.94 -6.35 20.56
CA LEU A 364 14.84 -5.39 20.77
C LEU A 364 13.46 -6.03 20.62
N ILE A 365 13.37 -7.31 20.22
CA ILE A 365 12.10 -8.02 20.10
C ILE A 365 11.53 -8.27 21.49
N THR A 366 10.27 -7.91 21.66
CA THR A 366 9.54 -8.05 22.91
C THR A 366 8.42 -9.09 22.77
N ILE A 367 8.25 -9.92 23.79
CA ILE A 367 7.15 -10.89 23.87
C ILE A 367 5.94 -10.22 24.51
N PHE A 368 4.81 -10.33 23.85
CA PHE A 368 3.50 -9.89 24.30
C PHE A 368 2.58 -11.09 24.51
N LYS A 369 1.43 -10.87 25.12
CA LYS A 369 0.42 -11.89 25.36
C LYS A 369 -0.87 -11.58 24.63
N THR A 370 -1.46 -12.58 24.01
CA THR A 370 -2.85 -12.51 23.54
C THR A 370 -3.81 -12.44 24.73
N LYS A 371 -5.09 -12.21 24.46
CA LYS A 371 -6.13 -12.15 25.49
C LYS A 371 -6.16 -13.39 26.40
N ASN A 372 -5.89 -14.58 25.84
CA ASN A 372 -5.87 -15.87 26.57
C ASN A 372 -4.45 -16.29 27.02
N GLY A 373 -3.44 -15.42 26.85
CA GLY A 373 -2.10 -15.62 27.37
C GLY A 373 -1.12 -16.35 26.44
N ARG A 374 -1.45 -16.56 25.15
CA ARG A 374 -0.50 -17.09 24.16
C ARG A 374 0.60 -16.06 23.88
N ASP A 375 1.82 -16.53 23.61
CA ASP A 375 2.94 -15.66 23.25
C ASP A 375 2.81 -15.16 21.81
N VAL A 376 3.03 -13.86 21.61
CA VAL A 376 3.16 -13.19 20.32
C VAL A 376 4.29 -12.17 20.41
N ILE A 377 4.98 -11.91 19.30
CA ILE A 377 6.15 -11.03 19.30
C ILE A 377 5.90 -9.77 18.45
N ASP A 378 6.65 -8.72 18.72
CA ASP A 378 6.73 -7.53 17.88
C ASP A 378 7.89 -7.62 16.88
N GLY A 379 8.03 -6.58 16.01
CA GLY A 379 9.20 -6.41 15.15
C GLY A 379 9.37 -7.44 14.03
N ARG A 380 8.40 -8.36 13.83
CA ARG A 380 8.51 -9.45 12.85
C ARG A 380 7.26 -9.64 11.98
N GLY A 381 6.36 -8.65 11.91
CA GLY A 381 5.06 -8.84 11.30
C GLY A 381 4.11 -9.65 12.19
N VAL A 382 3.16 -10.33 11.57
CA VAL A 382 2.28 -11.31 12.25
C VAL A 382 2.81 -12.70 11.95
N GLU A 383 3.29 -13.39 12.98
CA GLU A 383 3.68 -14.80 12.88
C GLU A 383 2.43 -15.68 12.89
N PRO A 384 2.33 -16.68 11.99
CA PRO A 384 1.20 -17.59 11.98
C PRO A 384 1.22 -18.52 13.18
N ASP A 385 0.03 -18.83 13.70
CA ASP A 385 -0.15 -19.88 14.73
C ASP A 385 0.17 -21.28 14.20
N SER A 386 -0.03 -21.46 12.88
CA SER A 386 0.34 -22.70 12.16
C SER A 386 1.11 -22.34 10.89
N LEU A 387 2.37 -22.71 10.86
CA LEU A 387 3.24 -22.51 9.72
C LEU A 387 2.92 -23.49 8.60
N VAL A 388 2.58 -22.97 7.43
CA VAL A 388 2.40 -23.76 6.21
C VAL A 388 3.30 -23.20 5.12
N ASN A 389 4.39 -23.86 4.86
CA ASN A 389 5.30 -23.49 3.81
C ASN A 389 4.69 -23.81 2.44
N GLN A 390 4.77 -22.86 1.52
CA GLN A 390 4.43 -23.11 0.13
C GLN A 390 5.42 -24.15 -0.43
N LYS A 391 4.90 -25.17 -1.12
CA LYS A 391 5.78 -26.11 -1.83
C LYS A 391 6.52 -25.36 -2.92
N ASP A 392 7.82 -25.56 -3.00
CA ASP A 392 8.63 -25.02 -4.08
C ASP A 392 8.16 -25.57 -5.41
N PHE A 393 8.08 -24.70 -6.41
CA PHE A 393 7.86 -25.14 -7.77
C PHE A 393 9.04 -25.97 -8.26
N SER A 394 8.75 -26.99 -9.08
CA SER A 394 9.81 -27.74 -9.76
C SER A 394 10.69 -26.78 -10.59
N ARG A 395 11.96 -27.17 -10.83
CA ARG A 395 12.85 -26.38 -11.70
C ARG A 395 12.25 -26.14 -13.07
N LEU A 396 11.54 -27.14 -13.62
CA LEU A 396 10.83 -27.01 -14.88
C LEU A 396 9.77 -25.93 -14.82
N THR A 397 8.90 -25.97 -13.80
CA THR A 397 7.83 -24.94 -13.60
C THR A 397 8.42 -23.54 -13.49
N VAL A 398 9.49 -23.38 -12.69
CA VAL A 398 10.19 -22.08 -12.54
C VAL A 398 10.76 -21.60 -13.88
N THR A 399 11.35 -22.49 -14.67
CA THR A 399 11.90 -22.16 -16.00
C THR A 399 10.78 -21.75 -16.96
N MET A 400 9.67 -22.48 -16.98
CA MET A 400 8.52 -22.14 -17.82
C MET A 400 7.88 -20.79 -17.44
N LEU A 401 7.76 -20.49 -16.13
CA LEU A 401 7.28 -19.19 -15.65
C LEU A 401 8.22 -18.04 -16.02
N ARG A 402 9.54 -18.21 -15.80
CA ARG A 402 10.55 -17.20 -16.11
C ARG A 402 10.62 -16.87 -17.61
N ASN A 403 10.47 -17.88 -18.45
CA ASN A 403 10.54 -17.72 -19.91
C ASN A 403 9.16 -17.40 -20.53
N ASN A 404 8.14 -17.15 -19.73
CA ASN A 404 6.77 -16.86 -20.17
C ASN A 404 6.13 -17.94 -21.06
N HIS A 405 6.57 -19.20 -20.99
CA HIS A 405 6.04 -20.28 -21.84
C HIS A 405 4.54 -20.53 -21.63
N PHE A 406 4.03 -20.35 -20.41
CA PHE A 406 2.58 -20.44 -20.19
C PHE A 406 1.80 -19.35 -20.93
N PHE A 407 2.34 -18.12 -20.95
CA PHE A 407 1.74 -17.02 -21.70
C PHE A 407 1.82 -17.22 -23.21
N ASP A 408 2.93 -17.80 -23.70
CA ASP A 408 3.11 -18.07 -25.13
C ASP A 408 2.21 -19.18 -25.65
N TYR A 409 1.83 -20.11 -24.76
CA TYR A 409 0.96 -21.24 -25.12
C TYR A 409 -0.52 -20.88 -25.04
N ALA A 410 -0.93 -20.01 -24.09
CA ALA A 410 -2.31 -19.63 -23.87
C ALA A 410 -2.84 -18.66 -24.91
#